data_ca7b47f03dc43998ca64ea6e3de89ebe
#
_entry.id   ca7b47f03dc43998ca64ea6e3de89ebe
#
_cell.length_a   1.000
_cell.length_b   1.000
_cell.length_c   1.000
_cell.angle_alpha   90.00
_cell.angle_beta   90.00
_cell.angle_gamma   90.00
#
_symmetry.space_group_name_H-M   'P 1'
#
loop_
_entity.id
_entity.type
_entity.pdbx_description
1 polymer ?
#
loop_
_entity_poly.entity_id
_entity_poly.type
_entity_poly.pdbx_seq_one_letter_code
_entity_poly.pdbx_strand_id
1 'polypeptide(L)'
;VYFSSFNTSIGVLRGSHVGNLTDLNEALKRIVPFFTEDKFSYDIDAPRQTVSHQFAKFQSKYHLSENQSLEWTLALQLNERKEFDVRRGGRESIPALSLRQWNTHSGFKYQGEIKDNWNVKTGLQLSFTDNTNDPATGILPLIPDYLSWKFGAFASTQLKFNKTDYQCGVRYDFEYQNVAAISRDLPRKIVRSNNKYGGFSVMNSLLYGLTQTQKIGFQMGFTLRNPAINELYSNGLHQAVAGIEEG
;
A
#
# COMPACT_ATOMS: atom_id res chain seq x y z
N VAL A 1 -8.13 -17.91 -12.55
CA VAL A 1 -6.96 -17.08 -12.92
C VAL A 1 -7.46 -15.72 -13.38
N TYR A 2 -6.81 -14.66 -12.93
CA TYR A 2 -7.09 -13.29 -13.34
C TYR A 2 -5.79 -12.60 -13.73
N PHE A 3 -5.83 -11.81 -14.81
CA PHE A 3 -4.71 -10.98 -15.25
C PHE A 3 -5.24 -9.59 -15.60
N SER A 4 -4.50 -8.55 -15.21
CA SER A 4 -4.77 -7.19 -15.68
C SER A 4 -3.46 -6.45 -15.98
N SER A 5 -3.51 -5.57 -16.99
CA SER A 5 -2.45 -4.64 -17.33
C SER A 5 -3.06 -3.26 -17.49
N PHE A 6 -2.51 -2.29 -16.77
CA PHE A 6 -2.96 -0.91 -16.79
C PHE A 6 -1.75 0.00 -17.04
N ASN A 7 -1.87 0.87 -18.03
CA ASN A 7 -0.85 1.86 -18.34
C ASN A 7 -1.54 3.21 -18.47
N THR A 8 -0.96 4.23 -17.86
CA THR A 8 -1.51 5.57 -17.91
C THR A 8 -0.41 6.62 -17.96
N SER A 9 -0.72 7.75 -18.60
CA SER A 9 0.05 8.98 -18.54
C SER A 9 -0.89 10.09 -18.12
N ILE A 10 -0.54 10.80 -17.06
CA ILE A 10 -1.37 11.85 -16.47
C ILE A 10 -0.55 13.13 -16.46
N GLY A 11 -1.07 14.19 -17.07
CA GLY A 11 -0.53 15.53 -16.97
C GLY A 11 -0.84 16.11 -15.58
N VAL A 12 0.14 16.77 -14.99
CA VAL A 12 -0.03 17.54 -13.76
C VAL A 12 -0.13 19.00 -14.13
N LEU A 13 -1.07 19.73 -13.53
CA LEU A 13 -1.25 21.16 -13.80
C LEU A 13 0.04 21.92 -13.47
N ARG A 14 0.64 22.56 -14.47
CA ARG A 14 1.89 23.33 -14.30
C ARG A 14 1.80 24.39 -13.21
N GLY A 15 0.63 25.03 -13.09
CA GLY A 15 0.37 26.06 -12.10
C GLY A 15 0.27 25.53 -10.65
N SER A 16 0.12 24.23 -10.45
CA SER A 16 0.11 23.61 -9.11
C SER A 16 1.50 23.24 -8.61
N HIS A 17 2.52 23.34 -9.47
CA HIS A 17 3.91 23.04 -9.09
C HIS A 17 4.50 24.23 -8.31
N VAL A 18 4.64 24.04 -7.01
CA VAL A 18 5.21 25.03 -6.08
C VAL A 18 6.50 24.47 -5.53
N GLY A 19 7.64 25.03 -5.95
CA GLY A 19 8.98 24.55 -5.59
C GLY A 19 9.46 24.96 -4.20
N ASN A 20 8.89 26.03 -3.63
CA ASN A 20 9.28 26.58 -2.34
C ASN A 20 8.20 27.51 -1.78
N LEU A 21 8.37 27.99 -0.52
CA LEU A 21 7.43 28.88 0.16
C LEU A 21 7.25 30.24 -0.55
N THR A 22 8.27 30.73 -1.23
CA THR A 22 8.18 32.01 -1.98
C THR A 22 7.26 31.83 -3.18
N ASP A 23 7.44 30.75 -3.94
CA ASP A 23 6.59 30.43 -5.09
C ASP A 23 5.14 30.20 -4.66
N LEU A 24 4.92 29.55 -3.49
CA LEU A 24 3.59 29.39 -2.91
C LEU A 24 2.94 30.74 -2.61
N ASN A 25 3.66 31.62 -1.93
CA ASN A 25 3.14 32.95 -1.58
C ASN A 25 2.85 33.81 -2.82
N GLU A 26 3.65 33.69 -3.86
CA GLU A 26 3.40 34.34 -5.12
C GLU A 26 2.21 33.75 -5.87
N ALA A 27 2.07 32.43 -5.87
CA ALA A 27 0.93 31.75 -6.48
C ALA A 27 -0.39 32.13 -5.80
N LEU A 28 -0.41 32.24 -4.46
CA LEU A 28 -1.59 32.66 -3.69
C LEU A 28 -2.02 34.11 -3.93
N LYS A 29 -1.07 34.97 -4.31
CA LYS A 29 -1.36 36.41 -4.59
C LYS A 29 -1.86 36.67 -6.01
N ARG A 30 -1.73 35.71 -6.91
CA ARG A 30 -2.09 35.88 -8.33
C ARG A 30 -3.57 35.62 -8.57
N ILE A 31 -4.21 36.47 -9.34
CA ILE A 31 -5.57 36.28 -9.83
C ILE A 31 -5.59 35.27 -10.96
N VAL A 32 -4.54 35.23 -11.80
CA VAL A 32 -4.38 34.26 -12.90
C VAL A 32 -3.24 33.33 -12.53
N PRO A 33 -3.48 32.01 -12.46
CA PRO A 33 -2.44 31.04 -12.15
C PRO A 33 -1.29 31.09 -13.17
N PHE A 34 -0.10 30.64 -12.74
CA PHE A 34 1.04 30.49 -13.64
C PHE A 34 0.73 29.45 -14.73
N PHE A 35 1.26 29.67 -15.92
CA PHE A 35 1.20 28.72 -17.04
C PHE A 35 -0.21 28.31 -17.46
N THR A 36 -1.19 29.21 -17.32
CA THR A 36 -2.51 29.03 -17.92
C THR A 36 -2.46 29.43 -19.39
N GLU A 37 -2.89 28.53 -20.25
CA GLU A 37 -3.08 28.78 -21.69
C GLU A 37 -4.55 28.58 -22.00
N ASP A 38 -5.13 29.48 -22.81
CA ASP A 38 -6.52 29.36 -23.31
C ASP A 38 -6.63 28.35 -24.46
N LYS A 39 -5.73 27.36 -24.49
CA LYS A 39 -5.65 26.35 -25.53
C LYS A 39 -5.82 24.94 -24.93
N PHE A 40 -6.81 24.23 -25.43
CA PHE A 40 -6.96 22.82 -25.13
C PHE A 40 -6.01 21.99 -26.00
N SER A 41 -5.25 21.05 -25.35
CA SER A 41 -4.40 20.09 -26.03
C SER A 41 -4.48 18.74 -25.31
N TYR A 42 -4.34 17.66 -26.08
CA TYR A 42 -4.12 16.31 -25.54
C TYR A 42 -2.63 15.98 -25.32
N ASP A 43 -1.74 16.94 -25.63
CA ASP A 43 -0.31 16.73 -25.39
C ASP A 43 -0.01 16.75 -23.90
N ILE A 44 0.70 15.72 -23.44
CA ILE A 44 1.05 15.57 -22.03
C ILE A 44 2.55 15.80 -21.86
N ASP A 45 2.90 17.07 -21.65
CA ASP A 45 4.27 17.47 -21.34
C ASP A 45 4.57 17.39 -19.84
N ALA A 46 5.80 17.70 -19.44
CA ALA A 46 6.14 17.86 -18.02
C ALA A 46 5.46 19.13 -17.44
N PRO A 47 4.95 19.07 -16.19
CA PRO A 47 5.00 17.93 -15.28
C PRO A 47 3.95 16.85 -15.62
N ARG A 48 4.38 15.60 -15.59
CA ARG A 48 3.51 14.44 -15.85
C ARG A 48 3.94 13.23 -15.05
N GLN A 49 3.02 12.31 -14.88
CA GLN A 49 3.24 11.02 -14.26
C GLN A 49 2.89 9.91 -15.25
N THR A 50 3.75 8.89 -15.35
CA THR A 50 3.44 7.65 -16.06
C THR A 50 3.43 6.49 -15.08
N VAL A 51 2.43 5.64 -15.20
CA VAL A 51 2.31 4.42 -14.38
C VAL A 51 2.07 3.24 -15.28
N SER A 52 2.82 2.16 -15.06
CA SER A 52 2.56 0.83 -15.61
C SER A 52 2.29 -0.12 -14.44
N HIS A 53 1.14 -0.76 -14.45
CA HIS A 53 0.71 -1.69 -13.42
C HIS A 53 0.28 -2.99 -14.04
N GLN A 54 0.91 -4.08 -13.64
CA GLN A 54 0.60 -5.43 -14.07
C GLN A 54 0.26 -6.28 -12.86
N PHE A 55 -0.80 -7.05 -12.98
CA PHE A 55 -1.29 -7.88 -11.90
C PHE A 55 -1.71 -9.24 -12.43
N ALA A 56 -1.27 -10.31 -11.77
CA ALA A 56 -1.70 -11.67 -12.01
C ALA A 56 -2.15 -12.31 -10.70
N LYS A 57 -3.30 -12.97 -10.72
CA LYS A 57 -3.84 -13.69 -9.57
C LYS A 57 -4.26 -15.09 -9.97
N PHE A 58 -3.81 -16.06 -9.20
CA PHE A 58 -4.30 -17.42 -9.19
C PHE A 58 -5.06 -17.67 -7.89
N GLN A 59 -6.20 -18.32 -7.97
CA GLN A 59 -6.98 -18.75 -6.81
C GLN A 59 -7.50 -20.16 -7.06
N SER A 60 -7.28 -21.05 -6.10
CA SER A 60 -7.78 -22.40 -6.08
C SER A 60 -8.56 -22.64 -4.82
N LYS A 61 -9.70 -23.28 -4.94
CA LYS A 61 -10.53 -23.70 -3.82
C LYS A 61 -10.78 -25.20 -3.95
N TYR A 62 -10.41 -25.93 -2.91
CA TYR A 62 -10.62 -27.36 -2.80
C TYR A 62 -11.63 -27.66 -1.68
N HIS A 63 -12.69 -28.38 -2.00
CA HIS A 63 -13.70 -28.80 -1.06
C HIS A 63 -13.27 -30.14 -0.43
N LEU A 64 -13.04 -30.15 0.88
CA LEU A 64 -12.74 -31.35 1.67
C LEU A 64 -14.03 -32.13 1.98
N SER A 65 -15.13 -31.37 2.18
CA SER A 65 -16.48 -31.88 2.37
C SER A 65 -17.49 -30.81 1.95
N GLU A 66 -18.79 -31.08 2.13
CA GLU A 66 -19.83 -30.06 1.83
C GLU A 66 -19.64 -28.75 2.61
N ASN A 67 -19.14 -28.85 3.85
CA ASN A 67 -18.99 -27.72 4.78
C ASN A 67 -17.54 -27.31 5.04
N GLN A 68 -16.55 -27.90 4.34
CA GLN A 68 -15.14 -27.63 4.58
C GLN A 68 -14.39 -27.34 3.28
N SER A 69 -13.55 -26.34 3.28
CA SER A 69 -12.74 -25.99 2.13
C SER A 69 -11.37 -25.45 2.50
N LEU A 70 -10.43 -25.71 1.61
CA LEU A 70 -9.11 -25.08 1.55
C LEU A 70 -9.07 -24.12 0.37
N GLU A 71 -8.55 -22.95 0.58
CA GLU A 71 -8.34 -21.93 -0.46
C GLU A 71 -6.88 -21.52 -0.48
N TRP A 72 -6.30 -21.53 -1.67
CA TRP A 72 -4.98 -20.98 -1.93
C TRP A 72 -5.10 -19.82 -2.91
N THR A 73 -4.51 -18.69 -2.56
CA THR A 73 -4.39 -17.51 -3.40
C THR A 73 -2.92 -17.20 -3.61
N LEU A 74 -2.51 -16.99 -4.87
CA LEU A 74 -1.22 -16.44 -5.25
C LEU A 74 -1.47 -15.19 -6.08
N ALA A 75 -0.88 -14.08 -5.70
CA ALA A 75 -0.96 -12.81 -6.43
C ALA A 75 0.44 -12.24 -6.67
N LEU A 76 0.66 -11.79 -7.89
CA LEU A 76 1.89 -11.14 -8.35
C LEU A 76 1.54 -9.77 -8.89
N GLN A 77 2.30 -8.77 -8.52
CA GLN A 77 2.08 -7.39 -8.93
C GLN A 77 3.40 -6.73 -9.27
N LEU A 78 3.46 -6.09 -10.43
CA LEU A 78 4.54 -5.19 -10.82
C LEU A 78 3.96 -3.79 -11.01
N ASN A 79 4.54 -2.81 -10.36
CA ASN A 79 4.20 -1.41 -10.51
C ASN A 79 5.46 -0.62 -10.86
N GLU A 80 5.41 0.12 -11.96
CA GLU A 80 6.45 1.07 -12.37
C GLU A 80 5.82 2.46 -12.43
N ARG A 81 6.43 3.41 -11.71
CA ARG A 81 5.98 4.80 -11.65
C ARG A 81 7.13 5.74 -11.99
N LYS A 82 6.89 6.65 -12.92
CA LYS A 82 7.82 7.72 -13.27
C LYS A 82 7.12 9.06 -13.19
N GLU A 83 7.75 10.02 -12.55
CA GLU A 83 7.29 11.41 -12.50
C GLU A 83 8.31 12.29 -13.20
N PHE A 84 7.82 13.08 -14.12
CA PHE A 84 8.62 14.03 -14.88
C PHE A 84 8.24 15.43 -14.43
N ASP A 85 9.25 16.23 -14.17
CA ASP A 85 9.09 17.60 -13.72
C ASP A 85 9.66 18.59 -14.72
N VAL A 86 9.25 19.85 -14.64
CA VAL A 86 9.83 20.95 -15.40
C VAL A 86 11.23 21.23 -14.89
N ARG A 87 12.23 20.69 -15.56
CA ARG A 87 13.64 20.83 -15.18
C ARG A 87 14.38 21.77 -16.13
N ARG A 88 15.29 22.57 -15.57
CA ARG A 88 16.18 23.41 -16.38
C ARG A 88 17.25 22.58 -17.09
N GLY A 89 17.72 23.03 -18.23
CA GLY A 89 18.85 22.45 -18.94
C GLY A 89 18.54 21.18 -19.74
N GLY A 90 17.32 21.05 -20.30
CA GLY A 90 16.96 19.96 -21.20
C GLY A 90 16.79 18.60 -20.50
N ARG A 91 16.59 18.58 -19.18
CA ARG A 91 16.40 17.35 -18.39
C ARG A 91 14.93 16.94 -18.21
N GLU A 92 14.02 17.50 -18.99
CA GLU A 92 12.57 17.23 -18.89
C GLU A 92 12.21 15.80 -19.29
N SER A 93 13.08 15.15 -20.08
CA SER A 93 12.95 13.73 -20.46
C SER A 93 13.45 12.75 -19.38
N ILE A 94 14.21 13.22 -18.39
CA ILE A 94 14.73 12.42 -17.29
C ILE A 94 13.73 12.51 -16.13
N PRO A 95 13.17 11.40 -15.66
CA PRO A 95 12.20 11.45 -14.55
C PRO A 95 12.83 12.04 -13.28
N ALA A 96 12.06 12.80 -12.54
CA ALA A 96 12.39 13.29 -11.20
C ALA A 96 12.22 12.18 -10.15
N LEU A 97 11.31 11.26 -10.40
CA LEU A 97 11.12 10.04 -9.64
C LEU A 97 10.95 8.89 -10.61
N SER A 98 11.63 7.79 -10.36
CA SER A 98 11.46 6.53 -11.08
C SER A 98 11.58 5.40 -10.08
N LEU A 99 10.50 4.71 -9.82
CA LEU A 99 10.49 3.57 -8.92
C LEU A 99 9.82 2.37 -9.59
N ARG A 100 10.29 1.20 -9.20
CA ARG A 100 9.76 -0.10 -9.59
C ARG A 100 9.49 -0.89 -8.33
N GLN A 101 8.26 -1.40 -8.19
CA GLN A 101 7.87 -2.19 -7.06
C GLN A 101 7.30 -3.53 -7.51
N TRP A 102 7.90 -4.60 -7.02
CA TRP A 102 7.42 -5.96 -7.18
C TRP A 102 6.78 -6.43 -5.88
N ASN A 103 5.56 -6.95 -5.97
CA ASN A 103 4.86 -7.53 -4.83
C ASN A 103 4.43 -8.96 -5.15
N THR A 104 4.66 -9.86 -4.21
CA THR A 104 4.15 -11.23 -4.23
C THR A 104 3.34 -11.48 -2.96
N HIS A 105 2.19 -12.08 -3.11
CA HIS A 105 1.36 -12.49 -1.98
C HIS A 105 0.90 -13.92 -2.16
N SER A 106 1.08 -14.75 -1.13
CA SER A 106 0.53 -16.10 -1.07
C SER A 106 -0.26 -16.28 0.22
N GLY A 107 -1.47 -16.78 0.12
CA GLY A 107 -2.36 -17.02 1.26
C GLY A 107 -3.01 -18.39 1.21
N PHE A 108 -2.96 -19.13 2.31
CA PHE A 108 -3.68 -20.37 2.53
C PHE A 108 -4.75 -20.12 3.57
N LYS A 109 -5.96 -20.55 3.30
CA LYS A 109 -7.10 -20.42 4.20
C LYS A 109 -7.86 -21.73 4.27
N TYR A 110 -8.08 -22.23 5.48
CA TYR A 110 -9.07 -23.25 5.79
C TYR A 110 -10.32 -22.57 6.31
N GLN A 111 -11.47 -23.05 5.87
CA GLN A 111 -12.77 -22.67 6.39
C GLN A 111 -13.62 -23.93 6.50
N GLY A 112 -14.27 -24.10 7.64
CA GLY A 112 -15.14 -25.25 7.85
C GLY A 112 -16.08 -25.12 9.02
N GLU A 113 -17.17 -25.87 8.94
CA GLU A 113 -18.06 -26.13 10.04
C GLU A 113 -17.60 -27.39 10.75
N ILE A 114 -17.22 -27.28 12.04
CA ILE A 114 -16.73 -28.39 12.86
C ILE A 114 -17.90 -29.16 13.45
N LYS A 115 -18.93 -28.44 13.86
CA LYS A 115 -20.21 -28.96 14.37
C LYS A 115 -21.30 -28.01 13.94
N ASP A 116 -22.55 -28.45 14.04
CA ASP A 116 -23.70 -27.61 13.81
C ASP A 116 -23.52 -26.28 14.54
N ASN A 117 -23.63 -25.18 13.79
CA ASN A 117 -23.49 -23.82 14.30
C ASN A 117 -22.09 -23.41 14.79
N TRP A 118 -21.05 -24.22 14.55
CA TRP A 118 -19.65 -23.88 14.88
C TRP A 118 -18.77 -23.79 13.64
N ASN A 119 -18.51 -22.59 13.19
CA ASN A 119 -17.65 -22.30 12.06
C ASN A 119 -16.25 -21.85 12.50
N VAL A 120 -15.23 -22.33 11.82
CA VAL A 120 -13.83 -21.96 12.04
C VAL A 120 -13.21 -21.51 10.73
N LYS A 121 -12.39 -20.47 10.79
CA LYS A 121 -11.50 -20.02 9.71
C LYS A 121 -10.11 -19.86 10.27
N THR A 122 -9.13 -20.43 9.57
CA THR A 122 -7.71 -20.25 9.92
C THR A 122 -6.91 -20.09 8.65
N GLY A 123 -5.76 -19.42 8.73
CA GLY A 123 -4.93 -19.27 7.56
C GLY A 123 -3.57 -18.68 7.85
N LEU A 124 -2.72 -18.82 6.84
CA LEU A 124 -1.37 -18.30 6.78
C LEU A 124 -1.24 -17.38 5.56
N GLN A 125 -0.48 -16.32 5.70
CA GLN A 125 -0.20 -15.36 4.63
C GLN A 125 1.28 -15.06 4.60
N LEU A 126 1.84 -15.00 3.40
CA LEU A 126 3.20 -14.58 3.15
C LEU A 126 3.16 -13.50 2.06
N SER A 127 3.83 -12.39 2.30
CA SER A 127 4.00 -11.34 1.30
C SER A 127 5.47 -10.95 1.21
N PHE A 128 5.88 -10.64 0.00
CA PHE A 128 7.20 -10.13 -0.33
C PHE A 128 7.04 -8.86 -1.15
N THR A 129 7.82 -7.83 -0.82
CA THR A 129 7.90 -6.57 -1.57
C THR A 129 9.36 -6.24 -1.83
N ASP A 130 9.67 -5.92 -3.07
CA ASP A 130 10.92 -5.36 -3.53
C ASP A 130 10.64 -4.00 -4.18
N ASN A 131 11.21 -2.95 -3.60
CA ASN A 131 11.09 -1.58 -4.09
C ASN A 131 12.46 -1.04 -4.45
N THR A 132 12.65 -0.65 -5.69
CA THR A 132 13.90 -0.10 -6.22
C THR A 132 13.67 1.21 -6.93
N ASN A 133 14.59 2.16 -6.71
CA ASN A 133 14.64 3.44 -7.37
C ASN A 133 15.68 3.44 -8.47
N ASP A 134 15.42 4.17 -9.55
CA ASP A 134 16.37 4.34 -10.64
C ASP A 134 17.38 5.45 -10.31
N PRO A 135 18.66 5.15 -10.13
CA PRO A 135 19.67 6.16 -9.81
C PRO A 135 19.92 7.16 -10.95
N ALA A 136 19.51 6.83 -12.20
CA ALA A 136 19.66 7.71 -13.34
C ALA A 136 18.81 8.99 -13.24
N THR A 137 17.85 9.06 -12.33
CA THR A 137 17.09 10.28 -12.02
C THR A 137 17.99 11.40 -11.50
N GLY A 138 19.11 11.08 -10.85
CA GLY A 138 20.02 12.03 -10.22
C GLY A 138 19.42 12.77 -9.02
N ILE A 139 18.27 12.32 -8.51
CA ILE A 139 17.58 12.87 -7.33
C ILE A 139 17.57 11.83 -6.22
N LEU A 140 17.62 12.29 -4.97
CA LEU A 140 17.45 11.41 -3.81
C LEU A 140 16.00 10.88 -3.81
N PRO A 141 15.81 9.55 -3.69
CA PRO A 141 14.49 8.99 -3.64
C PRO A 141 13.75 9.42 -2.36
N LEU A 142 12.46 9.75 -2.50
CA LEU A 142 11.58 10.07 -1.39
C LEU A 142 11.37 8.85 -0.48
N ILE A 143 11.21 7.67 -1.09
CA ILE A 143 11.10 6.39 -0.40
C ILE A 143 12.35 5.57 -0.78
N PRO A 144 13.14 5.07 0.18
CA PRO A 144 14.37 4.34 -0.10
C PRO A 144 14.12 3.00 -0.80
N ASP A 145 15.19 2.38 -1.27
CA ASP A 145 15.16 0.99 -1.71
C ASP A 145 14.93 0.07 -0.53
N TYR A 146 14.06 -0.93 -0.69
CA TYR A 146 13.83 -1.89 0.39
C TYR A 146 13.32 -3.24 -0.09
N LEU A 147 13.59 -4.24 0.74
CA LEU A 147 12.96 -5.55 0.71
C LEU A 147 12.12 -5.72 1.98
N SER A 148 10.89 -6.18 1.84
CA SER A 148 10.01 -6.48 2.98
C SER A 148 9.45 -7.89 2.85
N TRP A 149 9.50 -8.65 3.94
CA TRP A 149 8.84 -9.94 4.11
C TRP A 149 7.81 -9.83 5.21
N LYS A 150 6.55 -10.15 4.90
CA LYS A 150 5.46 -10.15 5.87
C LYS A 150 4.90 -11.56 5.99
N PHE A 151 4.81 -12.04 7.21
CA PHE A 151 4.16 -13.28 7.55
C PHE A 151 2.97 -12.98 8.45
N GLY A 152 1.81 -13.57 8.17
CA GLY A 152 0.61 -13.45 8.98
C GLY A 152 -0.01 -14.83 9.26
N ALA A 153 -0.44 -15.06 10.48
CA ALA A 153 -1.22 -16.23 10.86
C ALA A 153 -2.49 -15.76 11.58
N PHE A 154 -3.62 -16.34 11.25
CA PHE A 154 -4.88 -16.00 11.89
C PHE A 154 -5.75 -17.21 12.15
N ALA A 155 -6.58 -17.09 13.17
CA ALA A 155 -7.67 -18.01 13.46
C ALA A 155 -8.89 -17.22 13.92
N SER A 156 -10.07 -17.62 13.48
CA SER A 156 -11.33 -17.07 13.94
C SER A 156 -12.38 -18.16 14.06
N THR A 157 -13.31 -17.96 14.97
CA THR A 157 -14.42 -18.87 15.20
C THR A 157 -15.72 -18.10 15.31
N GLN A 158 -16.78 -18.71 14.84
CA GLN A 158 -18.16 -18.24 15.00
C GLN A 158 -19.00 -19.37 15.62
N LEU A 159 -19.66 -19.06 16.71
CA LEU A 159 -20.54 -19.96 17.43
C LEU A 159 -21.95 -19.35 17.46
N LYS A 160 -22.93 -20.10 16.99
CA LYS A 160 -24.33 -19.70 17.01
C LYS A 160 -25.10 -20.55 17.99
N PHE A 161 -25.64 -19.91 19.03
CA PHE A 161 -26.46 -20.58 20.05
C PHE A 161 -27.82 -19.92 20.14
N ASN A 162 -28.85 -20.57 19.72
CA ASN A 162 -30.23 -20.07 19.86
C ASN A 162 -30.36 -18.59 19.39
N LYS A 163 -30.33 -17.64 20.32
CA LYS A 163 -30.43 -16.20 20.04
C LYS A 163 -29.08 -15.47 20.01
N THR A 164 -27.99 -16.18 20.21
CA THR A 164 -26.64 -15.60 20.36
C THR A 164 -25.76 -15.98 19.20
N ASP A 165 -25.12 -15.00 18.55
CA ASP A 165 -24.02 -15.19 17.59
C ASP A 165 -22.75 -14.59 18.20
N TYR A 166 -21.80 -15.45 18.55
CA TYR A 166 -20.50 -15.07 19.11
C TYR A 166 -19.42 -15.29 18.09
N GLN A 167 -18.57 -14.29 17.89
CA GLN A 167 -17.40 -14.36 17.01
C GLN A 167 -16.16 -13.92 17.77
N CYS A 168 -15.09 -14.68 17.61
CA CYS A 168 -13.78 -14.36 18.14
C CYS A 168 -12.73 -14.59 17.07
N GLY A 169 -11.72 -13.73 17.02
CA GLY A 169 -10.62 -13.84 16.07
C GLY A 169 -9.33 -13.35 16.69
N VAL A 170 -8.24 -14.02 16.34
CA VAL A 170 -6.88 -13.66 16.69
C VAL A 170 -6.02 -13.66 15.44
N ARG A 171 -5.06 -12.75 15.37
CA ARG A 171 -4.09 -12.66 14.30
C ARG A 171 -2.73 -12.27 14.88
N TYR A 172 -1.68 -12.83 14.34
CA TYR A 172 -0.31 -12.41 14.56
C TYR A 172 0.33 -12.07 13.22
N ASP A 173 0.97 -10.91 13.14
CA ASP A 173 1.73 -10.47 11.99
C ASP A 173 3.18 -10.24 12.40
N PHE A 174 4.09 -10.73 11.57
CA PHE A 174 5.52 -10.48 11.66
C PHE A 174 6.00 -9.86 10.36
N GLU A 175 6.85 -8.84 10.45
CA GLU A 175 7.46 -8.18 9.31
C GLU A 175 8.96 -8.01 9.51
N TYR A 176 9.72 -8.36 8.48
CA TYR A 176 11.15 -8.08 8.35
C TYR A 176 11.36 -7.12 7.19
N GLN A 177 12.07 -6.04 7.43
CA GLN A 177 12.37 -5.00 6.44
C GLN A 177 13.89 -4.83 6.37
N ASN A 178 14.45 -4.87 5.15
CA ASN A 178 15.82 -4.49 4.84
C ASN A 178 15.76 -3.23 3.97
N VAL A 179 16.27 -2.12 4.48
CA VAL A 179 16.17 -0.79 3.86
C VAL A 179 17.56 -0.27 3.53
N ALA A 180 17.73 0.26 2.32
CA ALA A 180 18.92 0.93 1.86
C ALA A 180 18.62 2.40 1.56
N ALA A 181 18.81 3.27 2.54
CA ALA A 181 18.61 4.70 2.43
C ALA A 181 19.92 5.43 2.12
N ILE A 182 19.83 6.59 1.49
CA ILE A 182 20.99 7.48 1.27
C ILE A 182 21.01 8.51 2.40
N SER A 183 22.17 8.64 3.09
CA SER A 183 22.33 9.62 4.16
C SER A 183 22.16 11.05 3.64
N ARG A 184 21.67 11.94 4.51
CA ARG A 184 21.57 13.38 4.21
C ARG A 184 22.91 14.11 4.36
N ASP A 185 23.76 13.61 5.26
CA ASP A 185 25.05 14.20 5.55
C ASP A 185 26.04 14.01 4.40
N LEU A 186 26.93 14.97 4.23
CA LEU A 186 28.02 14.89 3.26
C LEU A 186 29.30 14.35 3.91
N PRO A 187 30.04 13.44 3.26
CA PRO A 187 29.72 12.79 1.98
C PRO A 187 28.55 11.80 2.12
N ARG A 188 27.66 11.76 1.13
CA ARG A 188 26.53 10.85 1.12
C ARG A 188 26.98 9.39 1.15
N LYS A 189 26.33 8.59 1.98
CA LYS A 189 26.60 7.17 2.17
C LYS A 189 25.30 6.36 2.09
N ILE A 190 25.41 5.12 1.65
CA ILE A 190 24.30 4.18 1.74
C ILE A 190 24.25 3.66 3.19
N VAL A 191 23.14 3.94 3.87
CA VAL A 191 22.85 3.44 5.21
C VAL A 191 21.88 2.27 5.08
N ARG A 192 22.26 1.11 5.62
CA ARG A 192 21.43 -0.08 5.62
C ARG A 192 20.83 -0.29 7.00
N SER A 193 19.52 -0.51 7.05
CA SER A 193 18.78 -0.77 8.28
C SER A 193 17.98 -2.06 8.14
N ASN A 194 17.94 -2.83 9.22
CA ASN A 194 17.13 -4.05 9.33
C ASN A 194 16.12 -3.86 10.45
N ASN A 195 14.85 -3.87 10.12
CA ASN A 195 13.77 -3.71 11.09
C ASN A 195 13.00 -5.02 11.22
N LYS A 196 12.56 -5.32 12.43
CA LYS A 196 11.72 -6.47 12.73
C LYS A 196 10.55 -6.01 13.58
N TYR A 197 9.37 -6.29 13.14
CA TYR A 197 8.14 -5.94 13.83
C TYR A 197 7.28 -7.16 14.04
N GLY A 198 6.56 -7.20 15.16
CA GLY A 198 5.56 -8.22 15.43
C GLY A 198 4.37 -7.59 16.14
N GLY A 199 3.17 -8.02 15.79
CA GLY A 199 1.95 -7.48 16.36
C GLY A 199 0.83 -8.49 16.46
N PHE A 200 0.04 -8.37 17.52
CA PHE A 200 -1.17 -9.15 17.70
C PHE A 200 -2.40 -8.29 17.43
N SER A 201 -3.41 -8.92 16.86
CA SER A 201 -4.75 -8.35 16.73
C SER A 201 -5.76 -9.34 17.27
N VAL A 202 -6.73 -8.85 18.02
CA VAL A 202 -7.80 -9.64 18.60
C VAL A 202 -9.13 -8.96 18.32
N MET A 203 -10.13 -9.72 18.00
CA MET A 203 -11.51 -9.25 17.79
C MET A 203 -12.47 -10.17 18.55
N ASN A 204 -13.43 -9.55 19.23
CA ASN A 204 -14.58 -10.23 19.84
C ASN A 204 -15.86 -9.51 19.42
N SER A 205 -16.88 -10.28 19.11
CA SER A 205 -18.21 -9.77 18.75
C SER A 205 -19.28 -10.69 19.34
N LEU A 206 -20.25 -10.10 19.99
CA LEU A 206 -21.42 -10.76 20.54
C LEU A 206 -22.66 -10.09 20.01
N LEU A 207 -23.51 -10.83 19.35
CA LEU A 207 -24.82 -10.38 18.88
C LEU A 207 -25.90 -11.21 19.56
N TYR A 208 -26.83 -10.55 20.24
CA TYR A 208 -27.94 -11.19 20.93
C TYR A 208 -29.29 -10.72 20.40
N GLY A 209 -30.16 -11.67 20.05
CA GLY A 209 -31.52 -11.42 19.60
C GLY A 209 -32.48 -11.22 20.79
N LEU A 210 -32.91 -10.00 21.02
CA LEU A 210 -33.93 -9.68 22.04
C LEU A 210 -35.28 -10.20 21.63
N THR A 211 -35.67 -9.91 20.40
CA THR A 211 -36.92 -10.34 19.77
C THR A 211 -36.65 -10.88 18.36
N GLN A 212 -37.64 -11.26 17.60
CA GLN A 212 -37.45 -11.66 16.19
C GLN A 212 -37.01 -10.49 15.31
N THR A 213 -37.26 -9.25 15.72
CA THR A 213 -36.98 -8.04 14.94
C THR A 213 -35.90 -7.16 15.56
N GLN A 214 -35.50 -7.40 16.83
CA GLN A 214 -34.54 -6.57 17.55
C GLN A 214 -33.35 -7.39 17.98
N LYS A 215 -32.13 -6.85 17.71
CA LYS A 215 -30.87 -7.43 18.14
C LYS A 215 -30.03 -6.35 18.83
N ILE A 216 -29.28 -6.76 19.85
CA ILE A 216 -28.27 -5.93 20.48
C ILE A 216 -26.91 -6.57 20.23
N GLY A 217 -25.91 -5.76 19.89
CA GLY A 217 -24.56 -6.21 19.59
C GLY A 217 -23.52 -5.45 20.39
N PHE A 218 -22.47 -6.16 20.79
CA PHE A 218 -21.28 -5.62 21.38
C PHE A 218 -20.06 -6.11 20.58
N GLN A 219 -19.18 -5.19 20.20
CA GLN A 219 -17.96 -5.52 19.47
C GLN A 219 -16.77 -4.80 20.10
N MET A 220 -15.67 -5.54 20.28
CA MET A 220 -14.40 -5.02 20.77
C MET A 220 -13.26 -5.58 19.91
N GLY A 221 -12.34 -4.70 19.53
CA GLY A 221 -11.15 -5.09 18.76
C GLY A 221 -9.91 -4.35 19.28
N PHE A 222 -8.79 -5.04 19.24
CA PHE A 222 -7.45 -4.49 19.43
C PHE A 222 -6.59 -4.88 18.25
N THR A 223 -5.92 -3.91 17.64
CA THR A 223 -5.08 -4.15 16.47
C THR A 223 -3.76 -3.39 16.62
N LEU A 224 -2.67 -4.11 16.45
CA LEU A 224 -1.34 -3.53 16.25
C LEU A 224 -0.99 -3.60 14.76
N ARG A 225 -0.54 -2.48 14.20
CA ARG A 225 -0.06 -2.37 12.83
C ARG A 225 1.43 -2.05 12.83
N ASN A 226 2.19 -2.80 12.05
CA ASN A 226 3.59 -2.48 11.83
C ASN A 226 3.69 -1.16 11.04
N PRO A 227 4.69 -0.31 11.33
CA PRO A 227 4.91 0.92 10.58
C PRO A 227 5.31 0.61 9.14
N ALA A 228 4.79 1.38 8.20
CA ALA A 228 5.16 1.26 6.80
C ALA A 228 6.51 1.94 6.52
N ILE A 229 7.21 1.49 5.46
CA ILE A 229 8.52 2.06 5.10
C ILE A 229 8.46 3.57 4.85
N ASN A 230 7.40 4.04 4.19
CA ASN A 230 7.20 5.46 3.96
C ASN A 230 6.97 6.25 5.26
N GLU A 231 6.35 5.67 6.28
CA GLU A 231 6.18 6.31 7.59
C GLU A 231 7.48 6.43 8.37
N LEU A 232 8.46 5.57 8.10
CA LEU A 232 9.74 5.53 8.82
C LEU A 232 10.88 6.26 8.09
N TYR A 233 10.80 6.32 6.75
CA TYR A 233 11.94 6.69 5.93
C TYR A 233 11.61 7.71 4.83
N SER A 234 10.34 8.11 4.64
CA SER A 234 10.02 9.17 3.69
C SER A 234 10.76 10.43 4.07
N ASN A 235 11.47 11.00 3.13
CA ASN A 235 12.15 12.25 3.36
C ASN A 235 12.40 13.02 2.09
N GLY A 236 11.73 14.13 1.98
CA GLY A 236 11.90 15.04 0.86
C GLY A 236 10.65 15.78 0.45
N LEU A 237 10.77 16.51 -0.64
CA LEU A 237 9.67 17.23 -1.26
C LEU A 237 8.78 16.27 -2.04
N HIS A 238 7.50 16.26 -1.75
CA HIS A 238 6.51 15.57 -2.57
C HIS A 238 6.24 16.39 -3.82
N GLN A 239 6.64 15.89 -4.99
CA GLN A 239 6.63 16.64 -6.25
C GLN A 239 5.20 17.06 -6.70
N ALA A 240 4.19 16.28 -6.38
CA ALA A 240 2.81 16.54 -6.79
C ALA A 240 2.01 17.41 -5.79
N VAL A 241 2.53 17.62 -4.59
CA VAL A 241 1.88 18.39 -3.52
C VAL A 241 2.96 19.28 -2.90
N ALA A 242 2.71 20.56 -2.72
CA ALA A 242 3.63 21.48 -2.04
C ALA A 242 3.76 21.08 -0.54
N GLY A 243 4.49 20.00 -0.28
CA GLY A 243 4.66 19.46 1.05
C GLY A 243 6.01 18.75 1.22
N ILE A 244 6.58 18.85 2.41
CA ILE A 244 7.75 18.08 2.82
C ILE A 244 7.24 16.90 3.63
N GLU A 245 7.62 15.68 3.23
CA GLU A 245 7.39 14.47 4.00
C GLU A 245 8.62 14.18 4.86
N GLU A 246 8.40 13.95 6.15
CA GLU A 246 9.41 13.49 7.10
C GLU A 246 8.85 12.27 7.82
N GLY A 247 9.54 11.12 7.69
CA GLY A 247 9.26 9.88 8.39
C GLY A 247 10.19 9.64 9.57
#